data_bf08e3372748f912d9630f9ff7272319
#
_entry.id   bf08e3372748f912d9630f9ff7272319
#
_cell.length_a   1.000
_cell.length_b   1.000
_cell.length_c   1.000
_cell.angle_alpha   90.00
_cell.angle_beta   90.00
_cell.angle_gamma   90.00
#
_symmetry.space_group_name_H-M   'P 1'
#
loop_
_entity.id
_entity.type
_entity.pdbx_description
1 polymer ?
#
loop_
_entity_poly.entity_id
_entity_poly.type
_entity_poly.pdbx_seq_one_letter_code
_entity_poly.pdbx_strand_id
1 'polypeptide(L)'
;MLLRGFADNSSQLARIDSLTARLLGNDSLSVETVYLKGYASPEDTYPYNTRLSANRVRSIRNYLQENFGLDSAVFITATEPEDWDSLRRWVVLSDLPARNEVLAVIDTVSDPDARDAGIRQIDNGATYLRLLREVYPQLRRVDYRISYTLPPFTVGQSRELIASRPEWLSLGEMCRLAECYPVDSPERAYVCATALEFYPDDPYACNNMA
;
A
#
# COMPACT_ATOMS: atom_id res chain seq x y z
N MET A 1 16.94 14.45 -4.59
CA MET A 1 16.86 14.37 -6.06
C MET A 1 16.58 12.92 -6.44
N LEU A 2 15.49 12.65 -7.15
CA LEU A 2 15.16 11.32 -7.69
C LEU A 2 16.02 11.08 -8.95
N LEU A 3 16.93 10.11 -8.87
CA LEU A 3 17.75 9.72 -10.02
C LEU A 3 17.03 8.61 -10.79
N ARG A 4 16.32 8.96 -11.87
CA ARG A 4 15.59 8.00 -12.71
C ARG A 4 16.47 6.86 -13.24
N GLY A 5 17.72 7.16 -13.59
CA GLY A 5 18.67 6.18 -14.13
C GLY A 5 19.42 5.32 -13.10
N PHE A 6 19.07 5.40 -11.81
CA PHE A 6 19.74 4.64 -10.78
C PHE A 6 18.95 3.36 -10.45
N ALA A 7 19.60 2.22 -10.53
CA ALA A 7 18.99 0.89 -10.29
C ALA A 7 17.68 0.73 -11.07
N ASP A 8 16.63 0.22 -10.44
CA ASP A 8 15.30 -0.01 -11.01
C ASP A 8 14.33 1.17 -10.86
N ASN A 9 14.81 2.36 -10.52
CA ASN A 9 13.96 3.53 -10.25
C ASN A 9 13.06 3.90 -11.45
N SER A 10 13.53 3.72 -12.69
CA SER A 10 12.72 4.02 -13.88
C SER A 10 11.47 3.17 -13.97
N SER A 11 11.57 1.87 -13.73
CA SER A 11 10.44 0.95 -13.79
C SER A 11 9.50 1.18 -12.60
N GLN A 12 10.04 1.41 -11.40
CA GLN A 12 9.23 1.71 -10.22
C GLN A 12 8.47 3.03 -10.36
N LEU A 13 9.11 4.08 -10.88
CA LEU A 13 8.43 5.34 -11.17
C LEU A 13 7.38 5.19 -12.25
N ALA A 14 7.64 4.43 -13.32
CA ALA A 14 6.64 4.16 -14.34
C ALA A 14 5.39 3.44 -13.78
N ARG A 15 5.55 2.55 -12.80
CA ARG A 15 4.41 1.90 -12.10
C ARG A 15 3.62 2.91 -11.27
N ILE A 16 4.30 3.78 -10.52
CA ILE A 16 3.68 4.87 -9.75
C ILE A 16 2.93 5.81 -10.70
N ASP A 17 3.56 6.23 -11.79
CA ASP A 17 2.98 7.10 -12.81
C ASP A 17 1.71 6.48 -13.41
N SER A 18 1.78 5.22 -13.84
CA SER A 18 0.63 4.51 -14.41
C SER A 18 -0.52 4.38 -13.42
N LEU A 19 -0.24 4.02 -12.16
CA LEU A 19 -1.27 3.90 -11.12
C LEU A 19 -1.90 5.26 -10.83
N THR A 20 -1.08 6.29 -10.62
CA THR A 20 -1.54 7.64 -10.26
C THR A 20 -2.35 8.25 -11.42
N ALA A 21 -1.85 8.15 -12.66
CA ALA A 21 -2.54 8.66 -13.83
C ALA A 21 -3.91 7.98 -14.05
N ARG A 22 -4.00 6.66 -13.82
CA ARG A 22 -5.28 5.92 -13.91
C ARG A 22 -6.29 6.38 -12.86
N LEU A 23 -5.84 6.66 -11.64
CA LEU A 23 -6.72 7.15 -10.56
C LEU A 23 -7.19 8.58 -10.84
N LEU A 24 -6.27 9.47 -11.22
CA LEU A 24 -6.60 10.88 -11.49
C LEU A 24 -7.32 11.11 -12.84
N GLY A 25 -7.16 10.19 -13.79
CA GLY A 25 -7.87 10.22 -15.07
C GLY A 25 -9.33 9.74 -15.00
N ASN A 26 -9.80 9.35 -13.83
CA ASN A 26 -11.18 8.96 -13.60
C ASN A 26 -11.88 10.02 -12.74
N ASP A 27 -12.67 10.88 -13.37
CA ASP A 27 -13.40 11.97 -12.69
C ASP A 27 -14.36 11.49 -11.59
N SER A 28 -14.68 10.20 -11.59
CA SER A 28 -15.48 9.58 -10.53
C SER A 28 -14.69 9.20 -9.29
N LEU A 29 -13.35 9.30 -9.30
CA LEU A 29 -12.51 8.94 -8.15
C LEU A 29 -12.04 10.19 -7.41
N SER A 30 -12.13 10.17 -6.10
CA SER A 30 -11.51 11.18 -5.23
C SER A 30 -10.36 10.56 -4.44
N VAL A 31 -9.14 11.06 -4.65
CA VAL A 31 -7.97 10.67 -3.85
C VAL A 31 -8.10 11.29 -2.46
N GLU A 32 -8.17 10.46 -1.43
CA GLU A 32 -8.25 10.89 -0.04
C GLU A 32 -6.88 11.04 0.60
N THR A 33 -6.06 10.01 0.48
CA THR A 33 -4.73 10.01 1.08
C THR A 33 -3.70 9.31 0.21
N VAL A 34 -2.48 9.83 0.26
CA VAL A 34 -1.28 9.22 -0.28
C VAL A 34 -0.32 8.97 0.88
N TYR A 35 -0.23 7.73 1.32
CA TYR A 35 0.69 7.34 2.38
C TYR A 35 2.05 6.97 1.78
N LEU A 36 3.10 7.60 2.31
CA LEU A 36 4.50 7.34 1.93
C LEU A 36 5.30 6.98 3.18
N LYS A 37 5.96 5.83 3.17
CA LYS A 37 6.90 5.45 4.24
C LYS A 37 8.27 5.14 3.66
N GLY A 38 9.27 5.89 4.06
CA GLY A 38 10.65 5.74 3.59
C GLY A 38 11.49 4.89 4.52
N TYR A 39 12.34 4.06 3.92
CA TYR A 39 13.25 3.16 4.61
C TYR A 39 14.68 3.38 4.17
N ALA A 40 15.63 3.16 5.07
CA ALA A 40 17.03 2.98 4.75
C ALA A 40 17.49 1.59 5.21
N SER A 41 18.70 1.22 4.82
CA SER A 41 19.38 0.00 5.27
C SER A 41 20.28 0.32 6.44
N PRO A 42 20.53 -0.63 7.36
CA PRO A 42 21.30 -0.41 8.58
C PRO A 42 22.83 -0.46 8.35
N GLU A 43 23.32 0.23 7.33
CA GLU A 43 24.75 0.24 6.98
C GLU A 43 25.50 1.51 7.41
N ASP A 44 24.77 2.55 7.79
CA ASP A 44 25.26 3.81 8.28
C ASP A 44 24.69 4.11 9.67
N THR A 45 25.09 5.22 10.28
CA THR A 45 24.58 5.59 11.60
C THR A 45 23.09 5.88 11.59
N TYR A 46 22.40 5.57 12.66
CA TYR A 46 20.96 5.80 12.80
C TYR A 46 20.52 7.24 12.49
N PRO A 47 21.25 8.31 12.96
CA PRO A 47 20.92 9.69 12.59
C PRO A 47 21.09 9.97 11.10
N TYR A 48 22.04 9.35 10.41
CA TYR A 48 22.19 9.47 8.96
C TYR A 48 21.03 8.79 8.24
N ASN A 49 20.68 7.57 8.62
CA ASN A 49 19.58 6.81 8.05
C ASN A 49 18.22 7.49 8.28
N THR A 50 18.03 8.18 9.40
CA THR A 50 16.85 9.01 9.68
C THR A 50 16.71 10.12 8.62
N ARG A 51 17.78 10.85 8.33
CA ARG A 51 17.76 11.89 7.30
C ARG A 51 17.58 11.31 5.90
N LEU A 52 18.21 10.18 5.62
CA LEU A 52 18.15 9.54 4.31
C LEU A 52 16.74 9.02 3.99
N SER A 53 16.09 8.33 4.93
CA SER A 53 14.71 7.85 4.77
C SER A 53 13.72 9.02 4.59
N ALA A 54 13.86 10.10 5.37
CA ALA A 54 13.05 11.30 5.23
C ALA A 54 13.24 11.99 3.87
N ASN A 55 14.48 12.07 3.37
CA ASN A 55 14.77 12.64 2.06
C ASN A 55 14.17 11.80 0.91
N ARG A 56 14.16 10.47 1.03
CA ARG A 56 13.50 9.59 0.07
C ARG A 56 12.00 9.87 -0.01
N VAL A 57 11.32 9.96 1.12
CA VAL A 57 9.88 10.31 1.18
C VAL A 57 9.63 11.67 0.55
N ARG A 58 10.41 12.68 0.94
CA ARG A 58 10.29 14.05 0.39
C ARG A 58 10.45 14.06 -1.13
N SER A 59 11.39 13.29 -1.66
CA SER A 59 11.63 13.22 -3.10
C SER A 59 10.46 12.63 -3.87
N ILE A 60 9.84 11.55 -3.36
CA ILE A 60 8.63 10.95 -3.97
C ILE A 60 7.45 11.90 -3.84
N ARG A 61 7.23 12.50 -2.66
CA ARG A 61 6.15 13.46 -2.46
C ARG A 61 6.24 14.62 -3.46
N ASN A 62 7.42 15.26 -3.56
CA ASN A 62 7.63 16.36 -4.49
C ASN A 62 7.39 15.93 -5.94
N TYR A 63 7.89 14.75 -6.30
CA TYR A 63 7.66 14.17 -7.63
C TYR A 63 6.16 14.04 -7.95
N LEU A 64 5.37 13.52 -7.03
CA LEU A 64 3.93 13.35 -7.20
C LEU A 64 3.19 14.70 -7.26
N GLN A 65 3.59 15.67 -6.46
CA GLN A 65 3.03 17.03 -6.50
C GLN A 65 3.34 17.72 -7.84
N GLU A 66 4.58 17.66 -8.29
CA GLU A 66 5.04 18.33 -9.51
C GLU A 66 4.46 17.71 -10.80
N ASN A 67 4.31 16.37 -10.85
CA ASN A 67 3.88 15.68 -12.06
C ASN A 67 2.37 15.42 -12.12
N PHE A 68 1.68 15.39 -10.98
CA PHE A 68 0.25 15.03 -10.91
C PHE A 68 -0.60 16.10 -10.21
N GLY A 69 -0.02 17.18 -9.74
CA GLY A 69 -0.77 18.28 -9.11
C GLY A 69 -1.45 17.91 -7.79
N LEU A 70 -1.01 16.84 -7.11
CA LEU A 70 -1.61 16.40 -5.86
C LEU A 70 -1.38 17.45 -4.76
N ASP A 71 -2.45 17.79 -4.03
CA ASP A 71 -2.36 18.74 -2.90
C ASP A 71 -1.47 18.17 -1.79
N SER A 72 -0.75 19.06 -1.11
CA SER A 72 0.07 18.69 0.04
C SER A 72 -0.74 18.08 1.18
N ALA A 73 -2.01 18.42 1.32
CA ALA A 73 -2.90 17.96 2.37
C ALA A 73 -3.24 16.45 2.27
N VAL A 74 -3.17 15.86 1.06
CA VAL A 74 -3.47 14.43 0.90
C VAL A 74 -2.32 13.52 1.34
N PHE A 75 -1.12 14.06 1.62
CA PHE A 75 0.05 13.25 1.94
C PHE A 75 0.16 12.96 3.44
N ILE A 76 0.23 11.67 3.77
CA ILE A 76 0.64 11.18 5.08
C ILE A 76 2.03 10.56 4.91
N THR A 77 3.00 11.04 5.68
CA THR A 77 4.40 10.59 5.55
C THR A 77 4.93 9.98 6.84
N ALA A 78 5.68 8.91 6.71
CA ALA A 78 6.39 8.25 7.80
C ALA A 78 7.80 7.84 7.37
N THR A 79 8.65 7.56 8.35
CA THR A 79 10.00 7.04 8.10
C THR A 79 10.29 5.87 9.04
N GLU A 80 11.01 4.90 8.51
CA GLU A 80 11.67 3.83 9.25
C GLU A 80 13.15 3.91 8.92
N PRO A 81 13.98 4.50 9.78
CA PRO A 81 15.39 4.73 9.47
C PRO A 81 16.14 3.45 9.08
N GLU A 82 15.78 2.31 9.71
CA GLU A 82 16.41 1.03 9.48
C GLU A 82 15.36 -0.09 9.56
N ASP A 83 15.21 -0.83 8.47
CA ASP A 83 14.17 -1.87 8.37
C ASP A 83 14.67 -3.22 8.95
N TRP A 84 14.88 -3.22 10.25
CA TRP A 84 15.31 -4.42 10.99
C TRP A 84 14.31 -5.56 10.91
N ASP A 85 13.03 -5.26 10.84
CA ASP A 85 11.96 -6.27 10.74
C ASP A 85 12.03 -7.02 9.40
N SER A 86 12.26 -6.31 8.29
CA SER A 86 12.43 -6.95 7.00
C SER A 86 13.74 -7.71 6.90
N LEU A 87 14.82 -7.17 7.45
CA LEU A 87 16.09 -7.89 7.55
C LEU A 87 15.92 -9.19 8.34
N ARG A 88 15.28 -9.12 9.51
CA ARG A 88 15.02 -10.30 10.34
C ARG A 88 14.21 -11.36 9.58
N ARG A 89 13.12 -10.96 8.91
CA ARG A 89 12.30 -11.90 8.09
C ARG A 89 13.13 -12.57 7.00
N TRP A 90 13.97 -11.80 6.32
CA TRP A 90 14.85 -12.35 5.29
C TRP A 90 15.84 -13.35 5.89
N VAL A 91 16.49 -13.00 6.99
CA VAL A 91 17.47 -13.87 7.66
C VAL A 91 16.83 -15.19 8.10
N VAL A 92 15.60 -15.14 8.66
CA VAL A 92 14.85 -16.37 9.07
C VAL A 92 14.66 -17.31 7.89
N LEU A 93 14.36 -16.79 6.70
CA LEU A 93 14.05 -17.59 5.49
C LEU A 93 15.30 -17.93 4.66
N SER A 94 16.45 -17.37 5.00
CA SER A 94 17.68 -17.54 4.21
C SER A 94 18.46 -18.81 4.58
N ASP A 95 19.38 -19.16 3.68
CA ASP A 95 20.41 -20.18 3.87
C ASP A 95 21.72 -19.62 4.46
N LEU A 96 21.65 -18.47 5.13
CA LEU A 96 22.81 -17.79 5.69
C LEU A 96 23.49 -18.70 6.75
N PRO A 97 24.79 -19.05 6.61
CA PRO A 97 25.46 -19.93 7.56
C PRO A 97 25.39 -19.44 9.01
N ALA A 98 25.64 -18.15 9.21
CA ALA A 98 25.60 -17.49 10.52
C ALA A 98 24.18 -16.96 10.88
N ARG A 99 23.10 -17.55 10.35
CA ARG A 99 21.73 -17.11 10.57
C ARG A 99 21.38 -16.90 12.04
N ASN A 100 21.71 -17.87 12.89
CA ASN A 100 21.34 -17.82 14.30
C ASN A 100 22.09 -16.70 15.05
N GLU A 101 23.34 -16.43 14.68
CA GLU A 101 24.14 -15.36 15.25
C GLU A 101 23.60 -13.99 14.86
N VAL A 102 23.23 -13.81 13.58
CA VAL A 102 22.59 -12.57 13.11
C VAL A 102 21.25 -12.34 13.81
N LEU A 103 20.40 -13.38 13.93
CA LEU A 103 19.14 -13.27 14.65
C LEU A 103 19.35 -12.94 16.13
N ALA A 104 20.35 -13.55 16.78
CA ALA A 104 20.67 -13.23 18.17
C ALA A 104 21.04 -11.75 18.33
N VAL A 105 21.86 -11.19 17.44
CA VAL A 105 22.20 -9.75 17.48
C VAL A 105 20.95 -8.89 17.25
N ILE A 106 20.13 -9.20 16.25
CA ILE A 106 18.90 -8.44 15.95
C ILE A 106 17.95 -8.46 17.15
N ASP A 107 17.76 -9.60 17.78
CA ASP A 107 16.75 -9.81 18.82
C ASP A 107 17.20 -9.33 20.22
N THR A 108 18.50 -9.26 20.48
CA THR A 108 19.02 -8.95 21.83
C THR A 108 19.65 -7.56 21.95
N VAL A 109 20.18 -7.00 20.86
CA VAL A 109 20.83 -5.68 20.88
C VAL A 109 19.80 -4.60 20.56
N SER A 110 19.50 -3.72 21.50
CA SER A 110 18.48 -2.69 21.35
C SER A 110 18.96 -1.46 20.57
N ASP A 111 20.22 -1.08 20.74
CA ASP A 111 20.79 0.07 20.04
C ASP A 111 21.08 -0.26 18.57
N PRO A 112 20.54 0.51 17.60
CA PRO A 112 20.68 0.21 16.18
C PRO A 112 22.14 0.24 15.69
N ASP A 113 22.93 1.22 16.10
CA ASP A 113 24.33 1.33 15.68
C ASP A 113 25.19 0.20 16.27
N ALA A 114 24.92 -0.20 17.53
CA ALA A 114 25.57 -1.37 18.14
C ALA A 114 25.14 -2.69 17.47
N ARG A 115 23.90 -2.78 17.02
CA ARG A 115 23.37 -3.94 16.28
C ARG A 115 24.11 -4.12 14.95
N ASP A 116 24.26 -3.05 14.17
CA ASP A 116 25.04 -3.08 12.92
C ASP A 116 26.51 -3.45 13.19
N ALA A 117 27.13 -2.85 14.21
CA ALA A 117 28.50 -3.18 14.61
C ALA A 117 28.65 -4.66 15.01
N GLY A 118 27.67 -5.22 15.70
CA GLY A 118 27.63 -6.64 16.07
C GLY A 118 27.59 -7.56 14.84
N ILE A 119 26.74 -7.26 13.87
CA ILE A 119 26.65 -8.04 12.63
C ILE A 119 27.95 -7.97 11.82
N ARG A 120 28.62 -6.82 11.80
CA ARG A 120 29.93 -6.66 11.12
C ARG A 120 31.03 -7.56 11.66
N GLN A 121 30.93 -8.02 12.91
CA GLN A 121 31.93 -8.89 13.54
C GLN A 121 31.69 -10.38 13.25
N ILE A 122 30.51 -10.76 12.80
CA ILE A 122 30.19 -12.16 12.50
C ILE A 122 31.02 -12.65 11.31
N ASP A 123 31.62 -13.83 11.43
CA ASP A 123 32.48 -14.46 10.39
C ASP A 123 33.56 -13.53 9.83
N ASN A 124 34.18 -12.71 10.67
CA ASN A 124 35.15 -11.70 10.23
C ASN A 124 34.61 -10.78 9.13
N GLY A 125 33.32 -10.48 9.14
CA GLY A 125 32.64 -9.60 8.19
C GLY A 125 32.09 -10.26 6.92
N ALA A 126 32.31 -11.55 6.70
CA ALA A 126 31.84 -12.26 5.52
C ALA A 126 30.31 -12.24 5.43
N THR A 127 29.63 -12.49 6.54
CA THR A 127 28.17 -12.40 6.68
C THR A 127 27.67 -11.00 6.36
N TYR A 128 28.28 -9.96 6.90
CA TYR A 128 27.92 -8.57 6.64
C TYR A 128 28.07 -8.21 5.15
N LEU A 129 29.15 -8.61 4.49
CA LEU A 129 29.36 -8.39 3.06
C LEU A 129 28.29 -9.07 2.20
N ARG A 130 27.82 -10.25 2.60
CA ARG A 130 26.71 -10.92 1.92
C ARG A 130 25.41 -10.14 2.07
N LEU A 131 25.09 -9.67 3.29
CA LEU A 131 23.91 -8.83 3.55
C LEU A 131 23.95 -7.52 2.75
N LEU A 132 25.10 -6.85 2.68
CA LEU A 132 25.30 -5.62 1.89
C LEU A 132 24.98 -5.82 0.40
N ARG A 133 25.34 -6.98 -0.15
CA ARG A 133 25.17 -7.27 -1.57
C ARG A 133 23.76 -7.76 -1.90
N GLU A 134 23.18 -8.63 -1.08
CA GLU A 134 21.98 -9.39 -1.42
C GLU A 134 20.70 -8.81 -0.79
N VAL A 135 20.79 -8.16 0.37
CA VAL A 135 19.63 -7.79 1.18
C VAL A 135 19.47 -6.29 1.33
N TYR A 136 20.51 -5.58 1.74
CA TYR A 136 20.43 -4.15 2.05
C TYR A 136 19.94 -3.28 0.89
N PRO A 137 20.25 -3.58 -0.39
CA PRO A 137 19.64 -2.85 -1.50
C PRO A 137 18.12 -2.91 -1.53
N GLN A 138 17.52 -4.04 -1.11
CA GLN A 138 16.07 -4.24 -1.09
C GLN A 138 15.39 -3.53 0.08
N LEU A 139 16.13 -3.22 1.15
CA LEU A 139 15.63 -2.45 2.29
C LEU A 139 15.52 -0.94 1.99
N ARG A 140 16.20 -0.48 0.96
CA ARG A 140 16.24 0.94 0.54
C ARG A 140 15.06 1.27 -0.35
N ARG A 141 13.89 1.55 0.25
CA ARG A 141 12.66 1.76 -0.51
C ARG A 141 11.78 2.86 0.06
N VAL A 142 10.77 3.22 -0.68
CA VAL A 142 9.62 3.97 -0.20
C VAL A 142 8.37 3.13 -0.47
N ASP A 143 7.64 2.79 0.57
CA ASP A 143 6.32 2.19 0.43
C ASP A 143 5.32 3.29 0.06
N TYR A 144 4.45 2.97 -0.89
CA TYR A 144 3.49 3.87 -1.46
C TYR A 144 2.09 3.24 -1.45
N ARG A 145 1.12 3.95 -0.86
CA ARG A 145 -0.29 3.54 -0.82
C ARG A 145 -1.17 4.72 -1.13
N ILE A 146 -2.12 4.56 -2.04
CA ILE A 146 -3.18 5.54 -2.27
C ILE A 146 -4.49 4.98 -1.73
N SER A 147 -5.21 5.80 -0.94
CA SER A 147 -6.61 5.58 -0.59
C SER A 147 -7.46 6.54 -1.41
N TYR A 148 -8.52 6.02 -1.97
CA TYR A 148 -9.45 6.79 -2.79
C TYR A 148 -10.88 6.35 -2.52
N THR A 149 -11.83 7.26 -2.72
CA THR A 149 -13.26 6.97 -2.65
C THR A 149 -13.81 6.82 -4.06
N LEU A 150 -14.66 5.82 -4.22
CA LEU A 150 -15.55 5.69 -5.36
C LEU A 150 -16.88 6.35 -4.95
N PRO A 151 -17.38 7.37 -5.67
CA PRO A 151 -18.72 7.82 -5.43
C PRO A 151 -19.69 6.66 -5.72
N PRO A 152 -20.81 6.60 -5.00
CA PRO A 152 -21.81 5.57 -5.24
C PRO A 152 -22.33 5.69 -6.68
N PHE A 153 -22.60 4.56 -7.29
CA PHE A 153 -23.22 4.53 -8.61
C PHE A 153 -24.55 5.29 -8.61
N THR A 154 -24.81 6.04 -9.66
CA THR A 154 -26.12 6.63 -9.89
C THR A 154 -27.17 5.54 -10.13
N VAL A 155 -28.44 5.86 -9.91
CA VAL A 155 -29.56 4.92 -10.19
C VAL A 155 -29.52 4.39 -11.62
N GLY A 156 -29.16 5.23 -12.60
CA GLY A 156 -29.00 4.82 -14.01
C GLY A 156 -27.91 3.78 -14.17
N GLN A 157 -26.72 4.02 -13.60
CA GLN A 157 -25.62 3.07 -13.63
C GLN A 157 -25.94 1.79 -12.86
N SER A 158 -26.58 1.90 -11.70
CA SER A 158 -27.00 0.74 -10.92
C SER A 158 -27.99 -0.14 -11.68
N ARG A 159 -28.88 0.49 -12.50
CA ARG A 159 -29.85 -0.24 -13.35
C ARG A 159 -29.15 -1.06 -14.45
N GLU A 160 -28.07 -0.56 -15.02
CA GLU A 160 -27.28 -1.29 -16.02
C GLU A 160 -26.44 -2.40 -15.37
N LEU A 161 -25.86 -2.08 -14.20
CA LEU A 161 -24.97 -2.99 -13.50
C LEU A 161 -25.69 -4.15 -12.81
N ILE A 162 -26.91 -3.97 -12.31
CA ILE A 162 -27.65 -5.01 -11.59
C ILE A 162 -27.85 -6.29 -12.42
N ALA A 163 -27.97 -6.14 -13.74
CA ALA A 163 -28.14 -7.26 -14.67
C ALA A 163 -26.81 -7.83 -15.21
N SER A 164 -25.73 -7.02 -15.23
CA SER A 164 -24.47 -7.39 -15.87
C SER A 164 -23.33 -7.66 -14.89
N ARG A 165 -23.26 -6.92 -13.80
CA ARG A 165 -22.20 -6.94 -12.79
C ARG A 165 -22.72 -6.60 -11.39
N PRO A 166 -23.70 -7.35 -10.87
CA PRO A 166 -24.30 -7.06 -9.55
C PRO A 166 -23.28 -7.03 -8.41
N GLU A 167 -22.19 -7.78 -8.54
CA GLU A 167 -21.09 -7.80 -7.56
C GLU A 167 -20.36 -6.46 -7.39
N TRP A 168 -20.58 -5.50 -8.28
CA TRP A 168 -20.02 -4.15 -8.17
C TRP A 168 -20.89 -3.20 -7.36
N LEU A 169 -22.15 -3.55 -7.16
CA LEU A 169 -23.10 -2.73 -6.41
C LEU A 169 -23.02 -3.03 -4.91
N SER A 170 -22.94 -1.99 -4.12
CA SER A 170 -23.14 -2.09 -2.68
C SER A 170 -24.62 -2.33 -2.37
N LEU A 171 -24.91 -2.91 -1.18
CA LEU A 171 -26.29 -3.09 -0.73
C LEU A 171 -27.07 -1.77 -0.74
N GLY A 172 -26.43 -0.64 -0.31
CA GLY A 172 -27.09 0.67 -0.32
C GLY A 172 -27.45 1.17 -1.73
N GLU A 173 -26.70 0.79 -2.75
CA GLU A 173 -27.02 1.10 -4.15
C GLU A 173 -28.15 0.23 -4.68
N MET A 174 -28.17 -1.05 -4.32
CA MET A 174 -29.30 -1.94 -4.65
C MET A 174 -30.57 -1.48 -3.97
N CYS A 175 -30.52 -1.07 -2.69
CA CYS A 175 -31.69 -0.53 -1.99
C CYS A 175 -32.22 0.74 -2.67
N ARG A 176 -31.34 1.72 -2.98
CA ARG A 176 -31.76 2.94 -3.70
C ARG A 176 -32.34 2.63 -5.09
N LEU A 177 -31.82 1.62 -5.78
CA LEU A 177 -32.38 1.18 -7.05
C LEU A 177 -33.76 0.55 -6.86
N ALA A 178 -33.95 -0.30 -5.86
CA ALA A 178 -35.24 -0.91 -5.53
C ALA A 178 -36.30 0.13 -5.19
N GLU A 179 -35.96 1.20 -4.46
CA GLU A 179 -36.85 2.30 -4.13
C GLU A 179 -37.37 3.08 -5.34
N CYS A 180 -36.67 3.01 -6.48
CA CYS A 180 -37.07 3.65 -7.73
C CYS A 180 -38.19 2.86 -8.49
N TYR A 181 -38.52 1.68 -8.03
CA TYR A 181 -39.58 0.84 -8.62
C TYR A 181 -40.81 0.76 -7.71
N PRO A 182 -42.02 0.58 -8.27
CA PRO A 182 -43.23 0.31 -7.49
C PRO A 182 -43.05 -0.93 -6.58
N VAL A 183 -43.69 -0.91 -5.41
CA VAL A 183 -43.54 -1.97 -4.38
C VAL A 183 -43.77 -3.36 -4.96
N ASP A 184 -44.83 -3.53 -5.74
CA ASP A 184 -45.24 -4.81 -6.31
C ASP A 184 -44.70 -5.09 -7.70
N SER A 185 -43.67 -4.32 -8.15
CA SER A 185 -43.13 -4.50 -9.50
C SER A 185 -42.15 -5.68 -9.58
N PRO A 186 -42.12 -6.39 -10.73
CA PRO A 186 -41.13 -7.45 -10.94
C PRO A 186 -39.69 -6.95 -10.87
N GLU A 187 -39.44 -5.69 -11.27
CA GLU A 187 -38.12 -5.05 -11.24
C GLU A 187 -37.61 -4.89 -9.78
N ARG A 188 -38.50 -4.44 -8.89
CA ARG A 188 -38.15 -4.32 -7.45
C ARG A 188 -37.85 -5.68 -6.86
N ALA A 189 -38.69 -6.68 -7.13
CA ALA A 189 -38.52 -8.05 -6.66
C ALA A 189 -37.17 -8.63 -7.15
N TYR A 190 -36.81 -8.38 -8.41
CA TYR A 190 -35.51 -8.80 -8.96
C TYR A 190 -34.34 -8.17 -8.22
N VAL A 191 -34.35 -6.85 -7.99
CA VAL A 191 -33.28 -6.14 -7.29
C VAL A 191 -33.15 -6.64 -5.84
N CYS A 192 -34.26 -6.82 -5.14
CA CYS A 192 -34.26 -7.33 -3.76
C CYS A 192 -33.74 -8.78 -3.68
N ALA A 193 -34.13 -9.63 -4.62
CA ALA A 193 -33.63 -11.01 -4.69
C ALA A 193 -32.11 -11.04 -4.94
N THR A 194 -31.61 -10.20 -5.86
CA THR A 194 -30.18 -10.05 -6.13
C THR A 194 -29.45 -9.53 -4.88
N ALA A 195 -30.01 -8.53 -4.18
CA ALA A 195 -29.42 -8.02 -2.95
C ALA A 195 -29.29 -9.12 -1.87
N LEU A 196 -30.30 -9.96 -1.73
CA LEU A 196 -30.25 -11.09 -0.78
C LEU A 196 -29.23 -12.16 -1.19
N GLU A 197 -29.05 -12.40 -2.49
CA GLU A 197 -28.04 -13.34 -2.99
C GLU A 197 -26.62 -12.89 -2.64
N PHE A 198 -26.32 -11.61 -2.80
CA PHE A 198 -24.97 -11.06 -2.56
C PHE A 198 -24.72 -10.65 -1.11
N TYR A 199 -25.78 -10.37 -0.33
CA TYR A 199 -25.72 -9.93 1.08
C TYR A 199 -26.66 -10.75 1.98
N PRO A 200 -26.52 -12.08 2.03
CA PRO A 200 -27.50 -12.97 2.68
C PRO A 200 -27.63 -12.77 4.19
N ASP A 201 -26.57 -12.28 4.84
CA ASP A 201 -26.54 -12.09 6.30
C ASP A 201 -26.87 -10.64 6.72
N ASP A 202 -27.19 -9.76 5.77
CA ASP A 202 -27.48 -8.36 6.08
C ASP A 202 -29.00 -8.18 6.37
N PRO A 203 -29.34 -7.61 7.56
CA PRO A 203 -30.75 -7.44 7.93
C PRO A 203 -31.56 -6.56 6.96
N TYR A 204 -30.93 -5.59 6.30
CA TYR A 204 -31.60 -4.72 5.31
C TYR A 204 -31.92 -5.48 4.02
N ALA A 205 -31.05 -6.38 3.57
CA ALA A 205 -31.33 -7.24 2.43
C ALA A 205 -32.52 -8.18 2.73
N CYS A 206 -32.56 -8.76 3.94
CA CYS A 206 -33.59 -9.64 4.36
C CYS A 206 -35.00 -8.94 4.51
N ASN A 207 -35.01 -7.73 5.07
CA ASN A 207 -36.25 -6.99 5.30
C ASN A 207 -36.91 -6.44 4.04
N ASN A 208 -36.13 -6.15 2.98
CA ASN A 208 -36.66 -5.63 1.73
C ASN A 208 -37.37 -6.68 0.86
N MET A 209 -37.32 -7.96 1.24
CA MET A 209 -38.03 -9.07 0.60
C MET A 209 -39.38 -9.35 1.22
N ALA A 210 -39.68 -8.80 2.41
CA ALA A 210 -40.96 -8.99 3.13
C ALA A 210 -41.97 -7.91 2.71
#